data_342e6c0fc26fb0e84c8d3d7e9b4eb007
#
_entry.id   342e6c0fc26fb0e84c8d3d7e9b4eb007
#
_cell.length_a   1.000
_cell.length_b   1.000
_cell.length_c   1.000
_cell.angle_alpha   90.00
_cell.angle_beta   90.00
_cell.angle_gamma   90.00
#
_symmetry.space_group_name_H-M   'P 1'
#
loop_
_entity.id
_entity.type
_entity.pdbx_description
1 polymer ?
#
loop_
_entity_poly.entity_id
_entity_poly.type
_entity_poly.pdbx_seq_one_letter_code
_entity_poly.pdbx_strand_id
1 'polypeptide(L)'
;YFISRRLYQFFVYPEIDAITEEKIIEPMATKFRDSNFDLIETLKLLLKSEHFFDSSNFNSMIKSPLEYVYGALKFFNLHQEDFYMNLLNYKDGNSYELPEKFTNPLSREFYFYQKFIWDLEQQGCNFGDPPSVSGWPPYYQAPVYDLFWINSKTLSSRAGFANNFQWDLFIYNDWENDSDVKYRVNYAKIIEGFDNPSDIYSVVNQFVNNLLTVELGQEQLNDLTEIILGSIDPTYYTELYNRYTENPTFENKNELNERFRNFTTHLLTLSENHVF
;
A
#
# COMPACT_ATOMS: atom_id res chain seq x y z
N TYR A 1 -28.57 -17.71 -5.50
CA TYR A 1 -27.24 -18.28 -5.78
C TYR A 1 -26.33 -17.31 -6.54
N PHE A 2 -26.77 -16.71 -7.68
CA PHE A 2 -25.91 -15.84 -8.48
C PHE A 2 -25.28 -14.69 -7.65
N ILE A 3 -26.08 -13.92 -6.92
CA ILE A 3 -25.60 -12.83 -6.07
C ILE A 3 -24.66 -13.35 -4.97
N SER A 4 -25.03 -14.45 -4.30
CA SER A 4 -24.20 -15.03 -3.23
C SER A 4 -22.82 -15.47 -3.73
N ARG A 5 -22.74 -16.11 -4.91
CA ARG A 5 -21.46 -16.45 -5.54
C ARG A 5 -20.63 -15.22 -5.86
N ARG A 6 -21.26 -14.15 -6.41
CA ARG A 6 -20.55 -12.90 -6.70
C ARG A 6 -20.00 -12.20 -5.46
N LEU A 7 -20.77 -12.20 -4.35
CA LEU A 7 -20.29 -11.69 -3.07
C LEU A 7 -19.13 -12.51 -2.53
N TYR A 8 -19.23 -13.84 -2.58
CA TYR A 8 -18.15 -14.72 -2.15
C TYR A 8 -16.88 -14.50 -2.97
N GLN A 9 -16.99 -14.48 -4.30
CA GLN A 9 -15.87 -14.25 -5.21
C GLN A 9 -15.20 -12.89 -5.02
N PHE A 10 -15.94 -11.90 -4.57
CA PHE A 10 -15.40 -10.56 -4.31
C PHE A 10 -14.69 -10.46 -2.94
N PHE A 11 -15.21 -11.15 -1.90
CA PHE A 11 -14.73 -10.96 -0.54
C PHE A 11 -13.86 -12.09 0.00
N VAL A 12 -13.84 -13.26 -0.64
CA VAL A 12 -13.15 -14.44 -0.09
C VAL A 12 -12.22 -15.07 -1.11
N TYR A 13 -12.78 -15.70 -2.17
CA TYR A 13 -11.97 -16.41 -3.15
C TYR A 13 -12.72 -16.59 -4.49
N PRO A 14 -12.04 -16.45 -5.63
CA PRO A 14 -12.70 -16.53 -6.94
C PRO A 14 -13.22 -17.94 -7.31
N GLU A 15 -12.62 -19.01 -6.81
CA GLU A 15 -13.07 -20.37 -7.09
C GLU A 15 -14.03 -20.87 -6.02
N ILE A 16 -15.13 -21.52 -6.45
CA ILE A 16 -16.14 -22.07 -5.57
C ILE A 16 -16.23 -23.57 -5.85
N ASP A 17 -15.73 -24.37 -4.92
CA ASP A 17 -15.85 -25.82 -4.98
C ASP A 17 -17.22 -26.32 -4.49
N ALA A 18 -17.46 -27.62 -4.58
CA ALA A 18 -18.73 -28.22 -4.20
C ALA A 18 -19.04 -28.08 -2.70
N ILE A 19 -18.02 -28.08 -1.85
CA ILE A 19 -18.16 -27.93 -0.40
C ILE A 19 -18.54 -26.49 -0.06
N THR A 20 -17.87 -25.53 -0.67
CA THR A 20 -18.16 -24.10 -0.53
C THR A 20 -19.56 -23.78 -1.05
N GLU A 21 -19.95 -24.36 -2.20
CA GLU A 21 -21.30 -24.18 -2.74
C GLU A 21 -22.37 -24.65 -1.74
N GLU A 22 -22.21 -25.85 -1.17
CA GLU A 22 -23.18 -26.43 -0.22
C GLU A 22 -23.19 -25.71 1.13
N LYS A 23 -21.99 -25.46 1.70
CA LYS A 23 -21.89 -24.99 3.09
C LYS A 23 -21.92 -23.46 3.24
N ILE A 24 -21.57 -22.71 2.22
CA ILE A 24 -21.46 -21.25 2.28
C ILE A 24 -22.47 -20.59 1.33
N ILE A 25 -22.44 -20.93 0.04
CA ILE A 25 -23.24 -20.23 -0.98
C ILE A 25 -24.74 -20.52 -0.78
N GLU A 26 -25.12 -21.78 -0.53
CA GLU A 26 -26.52 -22.14 -0.32
C GLU A 26 -27.16 -21.49 0.91
N PRO A 27 -26.52 -21.47 2.10
CA PRO A 27 -26.98 -20.67 3.24
C PRO A 27 -27.10 -19.19 2.96
N MET A 28 -26.11 -18.59 2.26
CA MET A 28 -26.17 -17.19 1.84
C MET A 28 -27.34 -16.91 0.90
N ALA A 29 -27.58 -17.78 -0.08
CA ALA A 29 -28.69 -17.65 -1.02
C ALA A 29 -30.06 -17.79 -0.32
N THR A 30 -30.14 -18.65 0.68
CA THR A 30 -31.35 -18.82 1.52
C THR A 30 -31.56 -17.55 2.35
N LYS A 31 -30.55 -17.08 3.06
CA LYS A 31 -30.63 -15.85 3.85
C LYS A 31 -31.02 -14.64 2.99
N PHE A 32 -30.49 -14.54 1.78
CA PHE A 32 -30.82 -13.48 0.84
C PHE A 32 -32.31 -13.47 0.45
N ARG A 33 -32.88 -14.64 0.17
CA ARG A 33 -34.32 -14.77 -0.12
C ARG A 33 -35.18 -14.46 1.12
N ASP A 34 -34.83 -15.03 2.27
CA ASP A 34 -35.62 -14.91 3.50
C ASP A 34 -35.61 -13.48 4.07
N SER A 35 -34.55 -12.73 3.81
CA SER A 35 -34.45 -11.32 4.18
C SER A 35 -35.07 -10.33 3.17
N ASN A 36 -35.88 -10.84 2.24
CA ASN A 36 -36.44 -10.03 1.15
C ASN A 36 -35.38 -9.35 0.29
N PHE A 37 -34.34 -10.09 -0.07
CA PHE A 37 -33.21 -9.66 -0.90
C PHE A 37 -32.33 -8.57 -0.26
N ASP A 38 -32.20 -8.58 1.06
CA ASP A 38 -31.31 -7.67 1.79
C ASP A 38 -29.86 -8.16 1.67
N LEU A 39 -29.04 -7.35 0.98
CA LEU A 39 -27.60 -7.61 0.81
C LEU A 39 -26.83 -7.50 2.12
N ILE A 40 -27.22 -6.59 3.02
CA ILE A 40 -26.51 -6.38 4.29
C ILE A 40 -26.62 -7.62 5.17
N GLU A 41 -27.81 -8.22 5.26
CA GLU A 41 -28.02 -9.44 6.05
C GLU A 41 -27.26 -10.64 5.46
N THR A 42 -27.15 -10.70 4.12
CA THR A 42 -26.37 -11.75 3.44
C THR A 42 -24.85 -11.55 3.66
N LEU A 43 -24.37 -10.30 3.56
CA LEU A 43 -22.97 -9.96 3.85
C LEU A 43 -22.62 -10.24 5.31
N LYS A 44 -23.49 -9.91 6.27
CA LYS A 44 -23.25 -10.21 7.68
C LYS A 44 -23.09 -11.72 7.92
N LEU A 45 -23.84 -12.55 7.21
CA LEU A 45 -23.71 -14.01 7.33
C LEU A 45 -22.32 -14.45 6.85
N LEU A 46 -21.83 -13.94 5.72
CA LEU A 46 -20.50 -14.27 5.18
C LEU A 46 -19.39 -13.71 6.07
N LEU A 47 -19.35 -12.39 6.28
CA LEU A 47 -18.25 -11.68 6.91
C LEU A 47 -18.10 -11.93 8.43
N LYS A 48 -19.09 -12.61 9.06
CA LYS A 48 -19.03 -13.06 10.46
C LYS A 48 -18.85 -14.58 10.59
N SER A 49 -18.73 -15.31 9.49
CA SER A 49 -18.54 -16.75 9.51
C SER A 49 -17.11 -17.13 9.88
N GLU A 50 -16.94 -18.31 10.50
CA GLU A 50 -15.61 -18.90 10.72
C GLU A 50 -14.89 -19.12 9.40
N HIS A 51 -15.60 -19.47 8.33
CA HIS A 51 -15.04 -19.66 7.00
C HIS A 51 -14.37 -18.39 6.46
N PHE A 52 -14.94 -17.20 6.71
CA PHE A 52 -14.32 -15.94 6.27
C PHE A 52 -12.98 -15.66 6.97
N PHE A 53 -12.86 -16.07 8.24
CA PHE A 53 -11.64 -15.91 9.05
C PHE A 53 -10.74 -17.16 9.02
N ASP A 54 -11.03 -18.14 8.19
CA ASP A 54 -10.15 -19.29 8.02
C ASP A 54 -8.83 -18.85 7.41
N SER A 55 -7.72 -19.26 8.02
CA SER A 55 -6.37 -18.87 7.57
C SER A 55 -6.05 -19.34 6.15
N SER A 56 -6.75 -20.36 5.64
CA SER A 56 -6.60 -20.80 4.23
C SER A 56 -7.12 -19.80 3.21
N ASN A 57 -7.95 -18.83 3.63
CA ASN A 57 -8.46 -17.77 2.77
C ASN A 57 -7.53 -16.53 2.76
N PHE A 58 -6.60 -16.43 3.71
CA PHE A 58 -5.66 -15.31 3.73
C PHE A 58 -4.66 -15.43 2.59
N ASN A 59 -4.32 -14.29 2.01
CA ASN A 59 -3.37 -14.20 0.89
C ASN A 59 -3.79 -14.97 -0.37
N SER A 60 -5.08 -15.22 -0.50
CA SER A 60 -5.66 -15.95 -1.61
C SER A 60 -6.00 -15.08 -2.82
N MET A 61 -6.03 -13.77 -2.65
CA MET A 61 -6.41 -12.81 -3.69
C MET A 61 -5.30 -11.80 -3.94
N ILE A 62 -5.12 -11.41 -5.21
CA ILE A 62 -4.16 -10.37 -5.59
C ILE A 62 -4.79 -9.00 -5.37
N LYS A 63 -4.06 -8.14 -4.65
CA LYS A 63 -4.45 -6.73 -4.48
C LYS A 63 -4.67 -6.07 -5.85
N SER A 64 -5.79 -5.40 -6.02
CA SER A 64 -5.96 -4.48 -7.15
C SER A 64 -4.89 -3.36 -7.09
N PRO A 65 -4.62 -2.68 -8.21
CA PRO A 65 -3.72 -1.52 -8.19
C PRO A 65 -4.15 -0.46 -7.17
N LEU A 66 -5.46 -0.26 -6.98
CA LEU A 66 -5.99 0.68 -6.00
C LEU A 66 -5.63 0.28 -4.57
N GLU A 67 -5.81 -0.99 -4.20
CA GLU A 67 -5.46 -1.51 -2.87
C GLU A 67 -3.96 -1.45 -2.62
N TYR A 68 -3.15 -1.77 -3.63
CA TYR A 68 -1.70 -1.73 -3.54
C TYR A 68 -1.18 -0.29 -3.37
N VAL A 69 -1.56 0.63 -4.25
CA VAL A 69 -1.12 2.03 -4.22
C VAL A 69 -1.70 2.75 -3.01
N TYR A 70 -3.02 2.69 -2.82
CA TYR A 70 -3.68 3.42 -1.74
C TYR A 70 -3.35 2.87 -0.36
N GLY A 71 -3.13 1.57 -0.24
CA GLY A 71 -2.64 0.94 1.00
C GLY A 71 -1.29 1.54 1.43
N ALA A 72 -0.34 1.68 0.50
CA ALA A 72 0.92 2.33 0.76
C ALA A 72 0.74 3.82 1.13
N LEU A 73 -0.06 4.58 0.35
CA LEU A 73 -0.32 5.99 0.64
C LEU A 73 -0.91 6.19 2.04
N LYS A 74 -1.85 5.36 2.43
CA LYS A 74 -2.50 5.40 3.74
C LYS A 74 -1.50 5.09 4.86
N PHE A 75 -0.72 4.02 4.71
CA PHE A 75 0.27 3.62 5.71
C PHE A 75 1.34 4.70 5.93
N PHE A 76 1.87 5.27 4.85
CA PHE A 76 2.89 6.33 4.94
C PHE A 76 2.31 7.72 5.23
N ASN A 77 1.03 7.83 5.55
CA ASN A 77 0.33 9.09 5.88
C ASN A 77 0.45 10.16 4.78
N LEU A 78 0.53 9.76 3.52
CA LEU A 78 0.74 10.66 2.38
C LEU A 78 -0.49 11.52 2.04
N HIS A 79 -1.59 11.37 2.76
CA HIS A 79 -2.86 12.08 2.58
C HIS A 79 -3.14 13.12 3.66
N GLN A 80 -2.24 13.33 4.63
CA GLN A 80 -2.45 14.24 5.76
C GLN A 80 -1.95 15.66 5.45
N GLU A 81 -2.41 16.64 6.25
CA GLU A 81 -2.00 18.05 6.14
C GLU A 81 -0.48 18.22 6.23
N ASP A 82 0.20 17.41 7.02
CA ASP A 82 1.66 17.38 7.13
C ASP A 82 2.37 17.01 5.83
N PHE A 83 1.65 16.45 4.86
CA PHE A 83 2.17 16.15 3.53
C PHE A 83 2.85 17.37 2.91
N TYR A 84 2.21 18.52 2.96
CA TYR A 84 2.70 19.73 2.32
C TYR A 84 3.99 20.28 2.91
N MET A 85 4.26 19.98 4.18
CA MET A 85 5.51 20.36 4.85
C MET A 85 6.72 19.56 4.38
N ASN A 86 6.49 18.45 3.69
CA ASN A 86 7.53 17.56 3.17
C ASN A 86 7.71 17.67 1.64
N LEU A 87 7.00 18.61 0.98
CA LEU A 87 7.23 18.91 -0.42
C LEU A 87 8.56 19.66 -0.58
N LEU A 88 9.32 19.23 -1.57
CA LEU A 88 10.61 19.81 -1.94
C LEU A 88 10.60 20.16 -3.42
N ASN A 89 11.08 21.33 -3.77
CA ASN A 89 11.40 21.68 -5.14
C ASN A 89 12.91 21.58 -5.32
N TYR A 90 13.39 20.71 -6.20
CA TYR A 90 14.78 20.29 -6.22
C TYR A 90 15.34 20.21 -7.63
N LYS A 91 16.55 20.76 -7.81
CA LYS A 91 17.35 20.59 -9.01
C LYS A 91 18.83 20.51 -8.63
N ASP A 92 19.56 19.53 -9.15
CA ASP A 92 21.00 19.38 -9.01
C ASP A 92 21.54 19.60 -7.57
N GLY A 93 20.83 19.06 -6.58
CA GLY A 93 21.19 19.19 -5.17
C GLY A 93 20.78 20.51 -4.51
N ASN A 94 20.16 21.43 -5.23
CA ASN A 94 19.70 22.71 -4.70
C ASN A 94 18.18 22.70 -4.46
N SER A 95 17.76 23.31 -3.36
CA SER A 95 16.35 23.52 -3.04
C SER A 95 15.89 24.88 -3.58
N TYR A 96 14.70 24.91 -4.17
CA TYR A 96 14.03 26.09 -4.67
C TYR A 96 12.73 26.33 -3.93
N GLU A 97 12.16 27.53 -4.03
CA GLU A 97 10.81 27.78 -3.59
C GLU A 97 9.83 26.92 -4.38
N LEU A 98 8.76 26.47 -3.71
CA LEU A 98 7.71 25.74 -4.40
C LEU A 98 7.03 26.65 -5.43
N PRO A 99 6.72 26.14 -6.63
CA PRO A 99 5.97 26.90 -7.62
C PRO A 99 4.67 27.48 -7.05
N GLU A 100 4.25 28.67 -7.52
CA GLU A 100 3.07 29.38 -7.03
C GLU A 100 1.82 28.50 -7.01
N LYS A 101 1.64 27.60 -7.98
CA LYS A 101 0.55 26.62 -8.02
C LYS A 101 0.50 25.69 -6.81
N PHE A 102 1.61 25.47 -6.11
CA PHE A 102 1.65 24.68 -4.87
C PHE A 102 1.39 25.50 -3.61
N THR A 103 1.22 26.81 -3.71
CA THR A 103 0.77 27.66 -2.60
C THR A 103 -0.72 27.47 -2.32
N ASN A 104 -1.50 27.11 -3.35
CA ASN A 104 -2.92 26.81 -3.22
C ASN A 104 -3.15 25.33 -2.80
N PRO A 105 -3.85 25.06 -1.68
CA PRO A 105 -4.13 23.70 -1.22
C PRO A 105 -4.80 22.80 -2.26
N LEU A 106 -5.82 23.31 -2.97
CA LEU A 106 -6.53 22.53 -3.99
C LEU A 106 -5.64 22.14 -5.17
N SER A 107 -4.73 23.03 -5.58
CA SER A 107 -3.76 22.70 -6.64
C SER A 107 -2.78 21.64 -6.18
N ARG A 108 -2.32 21.69 -4.93
CA ARG A 108 -1.45 20.67 -4.33
C ARG A 108 -2.11 19.29 -4.34
N GLU A 109 -3.36 19.22 -3.86
CA GLU A 109 -4.15 18.00 -3.90
C GLU A 109 -4.33 17.47 -5.32
N PHE A 110 -4.64 18.35 -6.26
CA PHE A 110 -4.82 17.96 -7.66
C PHE A 110 -3.57 17.27 -8.23
N TYR A 111 -2.39 17.89 -8.12
CA TYR A 111 -1.15 17.30 -8.64
C TYR A 111 -0.74 16.04 -7.92
N PHE A 112 -0.98 15.96 -6.62
CA PHE A 112 -0.75 14.78 -5.83
C PHE A 112 -1.61 13.60 -6.32
N TYR A 113 -2.92 13.78 -6.39
CA TYR A 113 -3.83 12.74 -6.85
C TYR A 113 -3.61 12.38 -8.32
N GLN A 114 -3.29 13.35 -9.17
CA GLN A 114 -2.97 13.10 -10.57
C GLN A 114 -1.78 12.14 -10.73
N LYS A 115 -0.75 12.29 -9.90
CA LYS A 115 0.40 11.36 -9.90
C LYS A 115 -0.03 9.93 -9.58
N PHE A 116 -0.86 9.73 -8.57
CA PHE A 116 -1.31 8.39 -8.18
C PHE A 116 -2.35 7.81 -9.14
N ILE A 117 -3.20 8.61 -9.74
CA ILE A 117 -4.06 8.18 -10.85
C ILE A 117 -3.20 7.64 -11.99
N TRP A 118 -2.12 8.33 -12.35
CA TRP A 118 -1.19 7.85 -13.35
C TRP A 118 -0.52 6.51 -12.96
N ASP A 119 -0.11 6.35 -11.71
CA ASP A 119 0.44 5.07 -11.20
C ASP A 119 -0.58 3.92 -11.28
N LEU A 120 -1.86 4.21 -11.03
CA LEU A 120 -2.95 3.24 -11.19
C LEU A 120 -3.16 2.85 -12.66
N GLU A 121 -3.15 3.82 -13.57
CA GLU A 121 -3.28 3.61 -15.02
C GLU A 121 -2.15 2.71 -15.55
N GLN A 122 -0.90 2.95 -15.12
CA GLN A 122 0.23 2.11 -15.52
C GLN A 122 0.07 0.66 -15.05
N GLN A 123 -0.66 0.43 -13.97
CA GLN A 123 -0.99 -0.89 -13.43
C GLN A 123 -2.29 -1.46 -14.00
N GLY A 124 -2.92 -0.81 -14.98
CA GLY A 124 -4.13 -1.28 -15.65
C GLY A 124 -5.45 -0.94 -14.95
N CYS A 125 -5.41 -0.03 -13.96
CA CYS A 125 -6.61 0.46 -13.26
C CYS A 125 -6.79 1.96 -13.52
N ASN A 126 -7.38 2.32 -14.67
CA ASN A 126 -7.76 3.71 -14.93
C ASN A 126 -9.00 4.07 -14.09
N PHE A 127 -8.76 4.66 -12.91
CA PHE A 127 -9.80 4.93 -11.95
C PHE A 127 -10.85 5.89 -12.52
N GLY A 128 -12.12 5.45 -12.54
CA GLY A 128 -13.23 6.21 -13.10
C GLY A 128 -13.50 5.97 -14.59
N ASP A 129 -12.58 5.28 -15.31
CA ASP A 129 -12.72 4.96 -16.74
C ASP A 129 -12.38 3.48 -17.01
N PRO A 130 -13.27 2.55 -16.64
CA PRO A 130 -13.05 1.13 -16.85
C PRO A 130 -13.00 0.77 -18.35
N PRO A 131 -12.26 -0.29 -18.74
CA PRO A 131 -12.05 -0.64 -20.16
C PRO A 131 -13.32 -1.13 -20.87
N SER A 132 -14.39 -1.41 -20.14
CA SER A 132 -15.69 -1.82 -20.69
C SER A 132 -16.84 -1.42 -19.76
N VAL A 133 -18.06 -1.51 -20.30
CA VAL A 133 -19.31 -1.30 -19.53
C VAL A 133 -19.48 -2.32 -18.38
N SER A 134 -18.77 -3.44 -18.43
CA SER A 134 -18.77 -4.46 -17.37
C SER A 134 -17.74 -4.16 -16.26
N GLY A 135 -16.95 -3.10 -16.41
CA GLY A 135 -15.88 -2.76 -15.47
C GLY A 135 -14.53 -3.36 -15.85
N TRP A 136 -13.71 -3.62 -14.86
CA TRP A 136 -12.39 -4.25 -15.03
C TRP A 136 -12.50 -5.78 -15.05
N PRO A 137 -11.83 -6.47 -16.01
CA PRO A 137 -11.85 -7.93 -16.12
C PRO A 137 -11.60 -8.69 -14.82
N PRO A 138 -10.67 -8.27 -13.94
CA PRO A 138 -10.42 -8.94 -12.67
C PRO A 138 -11.65 -9.16 -11.78
N TYR A 139 -12.67 -8.33 -11.90
CA TYR A 139 -13.88 -8.44 -11.08
C TYR A 139 -14.98 -9.34 -11.68
N TYR A 140 -14.89 -9.71 -12.96
CA TYR A 140 -15.98 -10.48 -13.58
C TYR A 140 -15.54 -11.59 -14.53
N GLN A 141 -14.30 -11.56 -15.04
CA GLN A 141 -13.89 -12.48 -16.11
C GLN A 141 -13.31 -13.77 -15.56
N ALA A 142 -14.14 -14.79 -15.55
CA ALA A 142 -13.74 -16.14 -15.21
C ALA A 142 -12.82 -16.75 -16.30
N PRO A 143 -11.94 -17.69 -15.98
CA PRO A 143 -11.62 -18.18 -14.62
C PRO A 143 -10.51 -17.40 -13.91
N VAL A 144 -9.96 -16.39 -14.56
CA VAL A 144 -8.70 -15.74 -14.17
C VAL A 144 -8.90 -14.71 -13.05
N TYR A 145 -10.04 -13.99 -13.05
CA TYR A 145 -10.41 -13.00 -12.01
C TYR A 145 -9.26 -12.07 -11.61
N ASP A 146 -8.95 -11.96 -10.31
CA ASP A 146 -7.93 -11.08 -9.73
C ASP A 146 -6.51 -11.33 -10.27
N LEU A 147 -6.20 -12.52 -10.79
CA LEU A 147 -4.93 -12.81 -11.45
C LEU A 147 -4.67 -11.91 -12.67
N PHE A 148 -5.71 -11.30 -13.28
CA PHE A 148 -5.54 -10.30 -14.32
C PHE A 148 -4.80 -9.03 -13.87
N TRP A 149 -4.75 -8.76 -12.55
CA TRP A 149 -4.00 -7.63 -12.03
C TRP A 149 -2.48 -7.79 -12.15
N ILE A 150 -1.98 -9.02 -12.34
CA ILE A 150 -0.54 -9.32 -12.43
C ILE A 150 -0.19 -9.85 -13.82
N ASN A 151 0.66 -9.13 -14.50
CA ASN A 151 1.35 -9.54 -15.73
C ASN A 151 2.71 -8.84 -15.78
N SER A 152 3.55 -9.12 -16.77
CA SER A 152 4.90 -8.56 -16.87
C SER A 152 4.93 -7.02 -16.87
N LYS A 153 3.95 -6.36 -17.50
CA LYS A 153 3.84 -4.91 -17.53
C LYS A 153 3.42 -4.37 -16.16
N THR A 154 2.32 -4.89 -15.60
CA THR A 154 1.76 -4.36 -14.34
C THR A 154 2.67 -4.64 -13.17
N LEU A 155 3.37 -5.78 -13.13
CA LEU A 155 4.37 -6.08 -12.11
C LEU A 155 5.56 -5.11 -12.18
N SER A 156 6.05 -4.82 -13.38
CA SER A 156 7.08 -3.79 -13.58
C SER A 156 6.62 -2.41 -13.13
N SER A 157 5.35 -2.05 -13.39
CA SER A 157 4.78 -0.78 -12.95
C SER A 157 4.62 -0.70 -11.43
N ARG A 158 4.28 -1.82 -10.76
CA ARG A 158 4.26 -1.90 -9.29
C ARG A 158 5.66 -1.70 -8.70
N ALA A 159 6.68 -2.35 -9.28
CA ALA A 159 8.06 -2.13 -8.88
C ALA A 159 8.49 -0.65 -9.11
N GLY A 160 8.06 -0.04 -10.23
CA GLY A 160 8.28 1.39 -10.50
C GLY A 160 7.65 2.29 -9.45
N PHE A 161 6.42 2.00 -9.02
CA PHE A 161 5.77 2.70 -7.91
C PHE A 161 6.55 2.55 -6.60
N ALA A 162 6.97 1.34 -6.23
CA ALA A 162 7.77 1.08 -5.04
C ALA A 162 9.12 1.82 -5.08
N ASN A 163 9.77 1.89 -6.24
CA ASN A 163 11.04 2.61 -6.41
C ASN A 163 10.93 4.12 -6.14
N ASN A 164 9.74 4.72 -6.25
CA ASN A 164 9.58 6.13 -5.88
C ASN A 164 9.93 6.38 -4.40
N PHE A 165 9.77 5.39 -3.52
CA PHE A 165 10.10 5.52 -2.09
C PHE A 165 11.61 5.58 -1.82
N GLN A 166 12.43 5.07 -2.75
CA GLN A 166 13.89 5.17 -2.67
C GLN A 166 14.40 6.59 -2.94
N TRP A 167 13.71 7.34 -3.82
CA TRP A 167 14.25 8.60 -4.39
C TRP A 167 13.40 9.83 -4.10
N ASP A 168 12.63 9.95 -3.10
CA ASP A 168 11.57 10.95 -2.93
C ASP A 168 10.51 10.84 -4.06
N LEU A 169 9.25 10.82 -3.66
CA LEU A 169 8.16 10.63 -4.62
C LEU A 169 8.06 11.84 -5.54
N PHE A 170 8.27 11.61 -6.83
CA PHE A 170 8.05 12.64 -7.84
C PHE A 170 6.58 13.03 -7.91
N ILE A 171 6.28 14.32 -7.81
CA ILE A 171 4.92 14.85 -7.86
C ILE A 171 4.69 15.66 -9.13
N TYR A 172 5.63 16.53 -9.50
CA TYR A 172 5.45 17.43 -10.60
C TYR A 172 6.80 17.93 -11.14
N ASN A 173 6.89 18.12 -12.46
CA ASN A 173 8.02 18.82 -13.06
C ASN A 173 7.70 20.32 -13.18
N ASP A 174 8.55 21.15 -12.64
CA ASP A 174 8.48 22.58 -12.75
C ASP A 174 9.31 23.06 -13.95
N TRP A 175 8.69 23.09 -15.11
CA TRP A 175 9.31 23.47 -16.37
C TRP A 175 9.88 24.90 -16.38
N GLU A 176 9.33 25.80 -15.56
CA GLU A 176 9.76 27.20 -15.49
C GLU A 176 11.13 27.33 -14.83
N ASN A 177 11.37 26.54 -13.78
CA ASN A 177 12.61 26.52 -13.02
C ASN A 177 13.50 25.32 -13.36
N ASP A 178 13.06 24.48 -14.31
CA ASP A 178 13.73 23.22 -14.67
C ASP A 178 14.07 22.39 -13.41
N SER A 179 13.07 22.20 -12.55
CA SER A 179 13.20 21.54 -11.27
C SER A 179 12.05 20.56 -11.02
N ASP A 180 12.22 19.67 -10.06
CA ASP A 180 11.22 18.67 -9.69
C ASP A 180 10.61 18.95 -8.32
N VAL A 181 9.28 18.99 -8.25
CA VAL A 181 8.58 18.96 -6.98
C VAL A 181 8.43 17.50 -6.55
N LYS A 182 9.01 17.19 -5.39
CA LYS A 182 9.05 15.83 -4.81
C LYS A 182 8.50 15.86 -3.40
N TYR A 183 8.00 14.70 -2.97
CA TYR A 183 7.59 14.48 -1.60
C TYR A 183 8.57 13.52 -0.91
N ARG A 184 9.03 13.91 0.27
CA ARG A 184 9.91 13.09 1.11
C ARG A 184 9.11 12.42 2.22
N VAL A 185 9.09 11.09 2.25
CA VAL A 185 8.44 10.34 3.33
C VAL A 185 9.11 10.63 4.66
N ASN A 186 8.32 10.92 5.66
CA ASN A 186 8.80 11.18 7.02
C ASN A 186 8.75 9.91 7.87
N TYR A 187 9.71 9.00 7.65
CA TYR A 187 9.80 7.74 8.38
C TYR A 187 9.96 7.96 9.89
N ALA A 188 10.72 8.96 10.29
CA ALA A 188 10.88 9.30 11.70
C ALA A 188 9.53 9.51 12.39
N LYS A 189 8.62 10.24 11.74
CA LYS A 189 7.27 10.49 12.26
C LYS A 189 6.39 9.24 12.34
N ILE A 190 6.55 8.32 11.40
CA ILE A 190 5.84 7.05 11.40
C ILE A 190 6.32 6.18 12.56
N ILE A 191 7.64 6.09 12.71
CA ILE A 191 8.30 5.27 13.74
C ILE A 191 7.99 5.77 15.16
N GLU A 192 7.84 7.08 15.36
CA GLU A 192 7.40 7.64 16.66
C GLU A 192 6.08 7.05 17.16
N GLY A 193 5.20 6.60 16.23
CA GLY A 193 3.92 5.98 16.56
C GLY A 193 4.00 4.48 16.86
N PHE A 194 5.18 3.87 16.76
CA PHE A 194 5.37 2.43 16.96
C PHE A 194 5.68 2.08 18.42
N ASP A 195 5.37 0.84 18.80
CA ASP A 195 5.84 0.29 20.07
C ASP A 195 7.35 0.04 20.00
N ASN A 196 8.10 0.41 21.06
CA ASN A 196 9.55 0.30 21.12
C ASN A 196 10.31 0.84 19.89
N PRO A 197 10.14 2.11 19.55
CA PRO A 197 10.66 2.69 18.30
C PRO A 197 12.21 2.78 18.27
N SER A 198 12.89 2.59 19.40
CA SER A 198 14.35 2.52 19.50
C SER A 198 14.94 1.11 19.23
N ASP A 199 14.08 0.09 19.12
CA ASP A 199 14.47 -1.27 18.78
C ASP A 199 14.17 -1.55 17.29
N ILE A 200 15.21 -1.72 16.49
CA ILE A 200 15.08 -1.95 15.05
C ILE A 200 14.25 -3.18 14.70
N TYR A 201 14.36 -4.26 15.47
CA TYR A 201 13.61 -5.48 15.24
C TYR A 201 12.11 -5.28 15.48
N SER A 202 11.76 -4.53 16.54
CA SER A 202 10.37 -4.12 16.79
C SER A 202 9.84 -3.26 15.67
N VAL A 203 10.63 -2.30 15.19
CA VAL A 203 10.25 -1.40 14.09
C VAL A 203 10.01 -2.16 12.79
N VAL A 204 10.93 -3.06 12.40
CA VAL A 204 10.76 -3.89 11.20
C VAL A 204 9.51 -4.75 11.28
N ASN A 205 9.27 -5.42 12.42
CA ASN A 205 8.06 -6.22 12.63
C ASN A 205 6.79 -5.38 12.49
N GLN A 206 6.76 -4.15 12.99
CA GLN A 206 5.58 -3.29 12.89
C GLN A 206 5.34 -2.79 11.45
N PHE A 207 6.39 -2.49 10.67
CA PHE A 207 6.24 -2.23 9.24
C PHE A 207 5.64 -3.42 8.52
N VAL A 208 6.17 -4.62 8.76
CA VAL A 208 5.70 -5.87 8.16
C VAL A 208 4.23 -6.12 8.52
N ASN A 209 3.89 -6.12 9.80
CA ASN A 209 2.54 -6.41 10.30
C ASN A 209 1.48 -5.40 9.84
N ASN A 210 1.87 -4.16 9.52
CA ASN A 210 0.95 -3.14 9.03
C ASN A 210 0.76 -3.15 7.50
N LEU A 211 1.72 -3.66 6.74
CA LEU A 211 1.69 -3.67 5.28
C LEU A 211 1.37 -5.04 4.68
N LEU A 212 1.77 -6.11 5.37
CA LEU A 212 1.57 -7.48 4.91
C LEU A 212 0.48 -8.16 5.73
N THR A 213 -0.25 -9.04 5.09
CA THR A 213 -1.22 -9.93 5.75
C THR A 213 -0.60 -11.29 6.10
N VAL A 214 0.63 -11.52 5.66
CA VAL A 214 1.40 -12.74 5.89
C VAL A 214 2.44 -12.52 6.98
N GLU A 215 2.60 -13.48 7.87
CA GLU A 215 3.75 -13.52 8.78
C GLU A 215 5.01 -13.94 8.01
N LEU A 216 6.05 -13.12 8.09
CA LEU A 216 7.35 -13.45 7.51
C LEU A 216 8.15 -14.35 8.45
N GLY A 217 8.92 -15.27 7.85
CA GLY A 217 9.89 -16.07 8.61
C GLY A 217 11.03 -15.24 9.19
N GLN A 218 11.68 -15.75 10.26
CA GLN A 218 12.76 -15.03 10.95
C GLN A 218 13.92 -14.67 10.01
N GLU A 219 14.23 -15.49 9.02
CA GLU A 219 15.28 -15.22 8.04
C GLU A 219 14.93 -13.99 7.18
N GLN A 220 13.71 -13.91 6.67
CA GLN A 220 13.21 -12.75 5.90
C GLN A 220 13.20 -11.46 6.74
N LEU A 221 12.82 -11.56 8.02
CA LEU A 221 12.84 -10.40 8.94
C LEU A 221 14.28 -9.92 9.20
N ASN A 222 15.23 -10.85 9.32
CA ASN A 222 16.64 -10.52 9.45
C ASN A 222 17.17 -9.84 8.20
N ASP A 223 16.87 -10.36 7.01
CA ASP A 223 17.25 -9.76 5.73
C ASP A 223 16.71 -8.35 5.58
N LEU A 224 15.45 -8.14 5.92
CA LEU A 224 14.83 -6.81 5.94
C LEU A 224 15.51 -5.85 6.92
N THR A 225 15.91 -6.37 8.09
CA THR A 225 16.63 -5.58 9.09
C THR A 225 18.02 -5.20 8.59
N GLU A 226 18.72 -6.10 7.91
CA GLU A 226 20.04 -5.82 7.30
C GLU A 226 19.97 -4.75 6.22
N ILE A 227 18.86 -4.64 5.48
CA ILE A 227 18.67 -3.54 4.50
C ILE A 227 18.72 -2.16 5.17
N ILE A 228 18.19 -2.04 6.39
CA ILE A 228 18.22 -0.79 7.16
C ILE A 228 19.61 -0.55 7.77
N LEU A 229 20.18 -1.59 8.38
CA LEU A 229 21.44 -1.49 9.10
C LEU A 229 22.65 -1.44 8.15
N GLY A 230 22.59 -2.19 7.04
CA GLY A 230 23.79 -2.51 6.26
C GLY A 230 24.77 -3.35 7.11
N SER A 231 26.00 -2.91 7.21
CA SER A 231 27.03 -3.54 8.06
C SER A 231 27.14 -2.93 9.47
N ILE A 232 26.11 -2.18 9.92
CA ILE A 232 26.14 -1.44 11.19
C ILE A 232 25.48 -2.28 12.28
N ASP A 233 26.02 -2.19 13.49
CA ASP A 233 25.48 -2.86 14.68
C ASP A 233 24.09 -2.31 15.03
N PRO A 234 23.12 -3.14 15.45
CA PRO A 234 21.79 -2.70 15.87
C PRO A 234 21.78 -1.61 16.94
N THR A 235 22.80 -1.55 17.81
CA THR A 235 22.93 -0.50 18.82
C THR A 235 23.06 0.89 18.21
N TYR A 236 23.66 1.00 17.03
CA TYR A 236 23.76 2.27 16.32
C TYR A 236 22.39 2.81 15.91
N TYR A 237 21.46 1.95 15.52
CA TYR A 237 20.08 2.40 15.25
C TYR A 237 19.43 2.99 16.51
N THR A 238 19.59 2.33 17.64
CA THR A 238 19.10 2.83 18.95
C THR A 238 19.70 4.20 19.27
N GLU A 239 21.01 4.39 19.09
CA GLU A 239 21.70 5.66 19.29
C GLU A 239 21.17 6.74 18.30
N LEU A 240 21.00 6.39 17.04
CA LEU A 240 20.46 7.28 16.01
C LEU A 240 19.04 7.76 16.36
N TYR A 241 18.17 6.84 16.76
CA TYR A 241 16.81 7.17 17.16
C TYR A 241 16.79 8.05 18.41
N ASN A 242 17.58 7.73 19.45
CA ASN A 242 17.69 8.54 20.66
C ASN A 242 18.23 9.94 20.35
N ARG A 243 19.25 10.05 19.51
CA ARG A 243 19.81 11.34 19.06
C ARG A 243 18.75 12.20 18.34
N TYR A 244 17.92 11.56 17.50
CA TYR A 244 16.81 12.23 16.84
C TYR A 244 15.76 12.73 17.85
N THR A 245 15.37 11.92 18.83
CA THR A 245 14.34 12.29 19.82
C THR A 245 14.82 13.36 20.79
N GLU A 246 16.10 13.33 21.21
CA GLU A 246 16.71 14.34 22.09
C GLU A 246 16.94 15.68 21.36
N ASN A 247 17.30 15.62 20.08
CA ASN A 247 17.59 16.81 19.27
C ASN A 247 17.06 16.62 17.83
N PRO A 248 15.78 16.96 17.56
CA PRO A 248 15.12 16.72 16.28
C PRO A 248 15.54 17.72 15.20
N THR A 249 16.85 17.83 14.94
CA THR A 249 17.37 18.63 13.82
C THR A 249 17.02 17.99 12.47
N PHE A 250 17.08 18.79 11.43
CA PHE A 250 16.92 18.29 10.05
C PHE A 250 17.92 17.16 9.74
N GLU A 251 19.16 17.29 10.18
CA GLU A 251 20.24 16.32 9.94
C GLU A 251 19.93 14.98 10.60
N ASN A 252 19.60 14.96 11.90
CA ASN A 252 19.26 13.74 12.64
C ASN A 252 18.01 13.05 12.06
N LYS A 253 16.99 13.85 11.71
CA LYS A 253 15.78 13.36 11.06
C LYS A 253 16.08 12.74 9.69
N ASN A 254 16.91 13.42 8.88
CA ASN A 254 17.23 12.97 7.54
C ASN A 254 18.07 11.68 7.58
N GLU A 255 19.04 11.58 8.47
CA GLU A 255 19.84 10.36 8.65
C GLU A 255 18.98 9.15 8.99
N LEU A 256 17.98 9.31 9.88
CA LEU A 256 17.02 8.26 10.19
C LEU A 256 16.16 7.91 8.96
N ASN A 257 15.61 8.90 8.27
CA ASN A 257 14.77 8.70 7.10
C ASN A 257 15.50 7.97 5.96
N GLU A 258 16.76 8.30 5.68
CA GLU A 258 17.54 7.68 4.60
C GLU A 258 17.68 6.17 4.77
N ARG A 259 17.74 5.67 6.02
CA ARG A 259 17.85 4.25 6.32
C ARG A 259 16.64 3.44 5.88
N PHE A 260 15.46 4.03 5.87
CA PHE A 260 14.21 3.32 5.56
C PHE A 260 13.80 3.36 4.08
N ARG A 261 14.50 4.10 3.24
CA ARG A 261 14.15 4.22 1.81
C ARG A 261 14.25 2.89 1.06
N ASN A 262 15.43 2.26 1.09
CA ASN A 262 15.65 0.99 0.43
C ASN A 262 14.79 -0.12 1.05
N PHE A 263 14.66 -0.13 2.37
CA PHE A 263 13.79 -1.05 3.09
C PHE A 263 12.35 -0.97 2.60
N THR A 264 11.79 0.24 2.50
CA THR A 264 10.41 0.45 2.04
C THR A 264 10.23 -0.05 0.60
N THR A 265 11.15 0.30 -0.28
CA THR A 265 11.12 -0.19 -1.68
C THR A 265 11.11 -1.73 -1.70
N HIS A 266 11.98 -2.36 -0.91
CA HIS A 266 12.05 -3.82 -0.81
C HIS A 266 10.75 -4.41 -0.27
N LEU A 267 10.23 -3.87 0.83
CA LEU A 267 8.99 -4.33 1.46
C LEU A 267 7.80 -4.23 0.52
N LEU A 268 7.68 -3.14 -0.24
CA LEU A 268 6.62 -2.96 -1.22
C LEU A 268 6.73 -3.88 -2.44
N THR A 269 7.94 -4.38 -2.76
CA THR A 269 8.16 -5.31 -3.89
C THR A 269 8.10 -6.78 -3.51
N LEU A 270 7.98 -7.12 -2.23
CA LEU A 270 7.78 -8.51 -1.80
C LEU A 270 6.51 -9.09 -2.43
N SER A 271 6.55 -10.37 -2.81
CA SER A 271 5.38 -11.11 -3.32
C SER A 271 4.21 -11.07 -2.34
N GLU A 272 4.51 -11.14 -1.05
CA GLU A 272 3.58 -11.10 0.07
C GLU A 272 2.82 -9.77 0.17
N ASN A 273 3.39 -8.68 -0.35
CA ASN A 273 2.69 -7.39 -0.38
C ASN A 273 1.71 -7.27 -1.57
N HIS A 274 1.73 -8.18 -2.52
CA HIS A 274 0.81 -8.16 -3.65
C HIS A 274 -0.51 -8.91 -3.40
N VAL A 275 -0.64 -9.58 -2.27
CA VAL A 275 -1.81 -10.39 -1.87
C VAL A 275 -2.43 -9.88 -0.57
N PHE A 276 -3.70 -10.30 -0.33
CA PHE A 276 -4.44 -10.01 0.91
C PHE A 276 -5.45 -11.11 1.24
#